data_08dd873dd276d82b1c3483405fc8ce6a
#
_entry.id   08dd873dd276d82b1c3483405fc8ce6a
#
_cell.length_a   1.000
_cell.length_b   1.000
_cell.length_c   1.000
_cell.angle_alpha   90.00
_cell.angle_beta   90.00
_cell.angle_gamma   90.00
#
_symmetry.space_group_name_H-M   'P 1'
#
loop_
_entity.id
_entity.type
_entity.pdbx_description
1 polymer ?
#
loop_
_entity_poly.entity_id
_entity_poly.type
_entity_poly.pdbx_seq_one_letter_code
_entity_poly.pdbx_strand_id
1 'polypeptide(L)'
;MNPAQRDNIQQAVQHTRERLAKLEFSACDKDEVEELMERVESEIKGAHPNPSVVATFLNSIARSLRTEPAAHQACLELDAAMRGADIPPTWETVL
;
A
#
# COMPACT_ATOMS: atom_id res chain seq x y z
N MET A 1 10.22 -5.20 -11.95
CA MET A 1 9.42 -3.96 -11.81
C MET A 1 10.11 -2.84 -12.56
N ASN A 2 9.41 -2.18 -13.47
CA ASN A 2 10.02 -1.10 -14.26
C ASN A 2 10.03 0.23 -13.47
N PRO A 3 10.82 1.23 -13.92
CA PRO A 3 10.91 2.50 -13.19
C PRO A 3 9.59 3.23 -13.02
N ALA A 4 8.69 3.16 -14.00
CA ALA A 4 7.38 3.82 -13.90
C ALA A 4 6.51 3.19 -12.81
N GLN A 5 6.51 1.86 -12.73
CA GLN A 5 5.78 1.14 -11.69
C GLN A 5 6.34 1.46 -10.31
N ARG A 6 7.67 1.50 -10.20
CA ARG A 6 8.37 1.84 -8.96
C ARG A 6 7.98 3.24 -8.48
N ASP A 7 8.01 4.22 -9.37
CA ASP A 7 7.66 5.60 -9.04
C ASP A 7 6.21 5.71 -8.63
N ASN A 8 5.30 5.04 -9.33
CA ASN A 8 3.87 5.06 -9.01
C ASN A 8 3.61 4.49 -7.62
N ILE A 9 4.27 3.40 -7.28
CA ILE A 9 4.11 2.78 -5.96
C ILE A 9 4.69 3.69 -4.88
N GLN A 10 5.86 4.27 -5.12
CA GLN A 10 6.49 5.17 -4.16
C GLN A 10 5.59 6.38 -3.88
N GLN A 11 5.03 6.98 -4.92
CA GLN A 11 4.12 8.11 -4.77
C GLN A 11 2.85 7.70 -4.03
N ALA A 12 2.31 6.52 -4.33
CA ALA A 12 1.11 6.02 -3.67
C ALA A 12 1.35 5.79 -2.17
N VAL A 13 2.47 5.20 -1.81
CA VAL A 13 2.83 4.97 -0.41
C VAL A 13 3.00 6.30 0.32
N GLN A 14 3.71 7.25 -0.30
CA GLN A 14 3.93 8.57 0.29
C GLN A 14 2.61 9.31 0.49
N HIS A 15 1.75 9.30 -0.51
CA HIS A 15 0.44 9.94 -0.44
C HIS A 15 -0.44 9.31 0.64
N THR A 16 -0.43 7.98 0.71
CA THR A 16 -1.16 7.24 1.73
C THR A 16 -0.66 7.62 3.12
N ARG A 17 0.66 7.66 3.31
CA ARG A 17 1.26 8.03 4.59
C ARG A 17 0.84 9.43 5.02
N GLU A 18 0.87 10.40 4.11
CA GLU A 18 0.47 11.77 4.42
C GLU A 18 -0.99 11.85 4.82
N ARG A 19 -1.84 11.11 4.14
CA ARG A 19 -3.27 11.08 4.44
C ARG A 19 -3.53 10.41 5.79
N LEU A 20 -2.87 9.29 6.07
CA LEU A 20 -3.06 8.55 7.31
C LEU A 20 -2.53 9.29 8.53
N ALA A 21 -1.52 10.14 8.36
CA ALA A 21 -0.96 10.92 9.45
C ALA A 21 -2.00 11.86 10.09
N LYS A 22 -3.03 12.22 9.34
CA LYS A 22 -4.09 13.13 9.78
C LYS A 22 -5.32 12.43 10.33
N LEU A 23 -5.32 11.10 10.33
CA LEU A 23 -6.49 10.31 10.73
C LEU A 23 -6.27 9.64 12.09
N GLU A 24 -7.37 9.45 12.82
CA GLU A 24 -7.37 8.65 14.03
C GLU A 24 -7.90 7.26 13.67
N PHE A 25 -7.16 6.25 14.09
CA PHE A 25 -7.52 4.86 13.81
C PHE A 25 -8.21 4.23 15.02
N SER A 26 -9.29 3.52 14.77
CA SER A 26 -10.04 2.83 15.83
C SER A 26 -10.06 1.31 15.62
N ALA A 27 -9.83 0.84 14.39
CA ALA A 27 -9.98 -0.58 14.05
C ALA A 27 -8.69 -1.25 13.62
N CYS A 28 -7.67 -0.51 13.23
CA CYS A 28 -6.39 -1.09 12.87
C CYS A 28 -5.22 -0.36 13.53
N ASP A 29 -4.08 -1.05 13.59
CA ASP A 29 -2.87 -0.51 14.20
C ASP A 29 -2.13 0.36 13.20
N LYS A 30 -2.10 1.67 13.45
CA LYS A 30 -1.45 2.64 12.60
C LYS A 30 0.06 2.41 12.50
N ASP A 31 0.70 2.05 13.61
CA ASP A 31 2.13 1.79 13.64
C ASP A 31 2.49 0.57 12.79
N GLU A 32 1.65 -0.45 12.80
CA GLU A 32 1.84 -1.63 11.96
C GLU A 32 1.73 -1.28 10.49
N VAL A 33 0.76 -0.44 10.13
CA VAL A 33 0.60 0.03 8.74
C VAL A 33 1.82 0.83 8.30
N GLU A 34 2.33 1.72 9.15
CA GLU A 34 3.53 2.49 8.83
C GLU A 34 4.76 1.59 8.65
N GLU A 35 4.90 0.57 9.49
CA GLU A 35 5.99 -0.40 9.35
C GLU A 35 5.92 -1.11 8.00
N LEU A 36 4.72 -1.53 7.58
CA LEU A 36 4.53 -2.15 6.28
C LEU A 36 4.89 -1.21 5.13
N MET A 37 4.55 0.07 5.25
CA MET A 37 4.92 1.07 4.25
C MET A 37 6.44 1.23 4.15
N GLU A 38 7.14 1.23 5.29
CA GLU A 38 8.60 1.29 5.30
C GLU A 38 9.21 0.08 4.60
N ARG A 39 8.63 -1.09 4.77
CA ARG A 39 9.09 -2.31 4.10
C ARG A 39 8.91 -2.24 2.59
N VAL A 40 7.77 -1.68 2.12
CA VAL A 40 7.56 -1.46 0.70
C VAL A 40 8.61 -0.50 0.15
N GLU A 41 8.82 0.63 0.82
CA GLU A 41 9.81 1.62 0.37
C GLU A 41 11.21 1.03 0.33
N SER A 42 11.57 0.25 1.33
CA SER A 42 12.87 -0.41 1.37
C SER A 42 13.06 -1.37 0.19
N GLU A 43 12.03 -2.13 -0.14
CA GLU A 43 12.10 -3.09 -1.26
C GLU A 43 12.23 -2.37 -2.60
N ILE A 44 11.44 -1.32 -2.84
CA ILE A 44 11.48 -0.62 -4.13
C ILE A 44 12.75 0.21 -4.32
N LYS A 45 13.45 0.55 -3.24
CA LYS A 45 14.74 1.26 -3.31
C LYS A 45 15.91 0.33 -3.56
N GLY A 46 15.71 -0.98 -3.43
CA GLY A 46 16.75 -1.96 -3.68
C GLY A 46 17.14 -2.04 -5.16
N ALA A 47 18.28 -2.68 -5.44
CA ALA A 47 18.77 -2.82 -6.80
C ALA A 47 17.84 -3.66 -7.68
N HIS A 48 17.19 -4.65 -7.08
CA HIS A 48 16.31 -5.58 -7.80
C HIS A 48 15.00 -5.78 -6.99
N PRO A 49 14.07 -4.81 -7.04
CA PRO A 49 12.81 -4.95 -6.33
C PRO A 49 12.05 -6.20 -6.76
N ASN A 50 11.60 -6.98 -5.78
CA ASN A 50 10.81 -8.18 -6.05
C ASN A 50 9.32 -7.82 -6.06
N PRO A 51 8.64 -7.90 -7.22
CA PRO A 51 7.23 -7.52 -7.32
C PRO A 51 6.33 -8.32 -6.37
N SER A 52 6.65 -9.60 -6.14
CA SER A 52 5.86 -10.45 -5.24
C SER A 52 5.94 -9.97 -3.79
N VAL A 53 7.10 -9.54 -3.36
CA VAL A 53 7.30 -8.99 -2.01
C VAL A 53 6.55 -7.68 -1.86
N VAL A 54 6.69 -6.80 -2.85
CA VAL A 54 5.97 -5.52 -2.87
C VAL A 54 4.46 -5.75 -2.83
N ALA A 55 3.96 -6.67 -3.65
CA ALA A 55 2.54 -7.01 -3.70
C ALA A 55 2.04 -7.53 -2.34
N THR A 56 2.80 -8.38 -1.69
CA THR A 56 2.45 -8.93 -0.39
C THR A 56 2.26 -7.82 0.66
N PHE A 57 3.21 -6.89 0.73
CA PHE A 57 3.12 -5.80 1.69
C PHE A 57 2.01 -4.82 1.36
N LEU A 58 1.84 -4.46 0.08
CA LEU A 58 0.77 -3.56 -0.34
C LEU A 58 -0.61 -4.16 -0.05
N ASN A 59 -0.78 -5.45 -0.30
CA ASN A 59 -2.04 -6.12 0.00
C ASN A 59 -2.30 -6.19 1.51
N SER A 60 -1.27 -6.35 2.32
CA SER A 60 -1.40 -6.32 3.78
C SER A 60 -1.85 -4.94 4.26
N ILE A 61 -1.27 -3.88 3.69
CA ILE A 61 -1.66 -2.51 4.00
C ILE A 61 -3.13 -2.28 3.62
N ALA A 62 -3.49 -2.64 2.40
CA ALA A 62 -4.87 -2.47 1.91
C ALA A 62 -5.88 -3.22 2.76
N ARG A 63 -5.53 -4.42 3.19
CA ARG A 63 -6.38 -5.22 4.07
C ARG A 63 -6.62 -4.54 5.41
N SER A 64 -5.56 -4.00 6.01
CA SER A 64 -5.66 -3.26 7.26
C SER A 64 -6.50 -2.00 7.11
N LEU A 65 -6.28 -1.23 6.04
CA LEU A 65 -7.03 -0.01 5.79
C LEU A 65 -8.51 -0.27 5.53
N ARG A 66 -8.82 -1.42 4.95
CA ARG A 66 -10.22 -1.79 4.65
C ARG A 66 -11.05 -1.98 5.92
N THR A 67 -10.41 -2.38 7.02
CA THR A 67 -11.11 -2.55 8.29
C THR A 67 -11.29 -1.23 9.05
N GLU A 68 -10.67 -0.14 8.56
CA GLU A 68 -10.71 1.16 9.22
C GLU A 68 -11.58 2.13 8.44
N PRO A 69 -12.78 2.49 8.95
CA PRO A 69 -13.69 3.38 8.22
C PRO A 69 -13.08 4.74 7.89
N ALA A 70 -12.25 5.28 8.80
CA ALA A 70 -11.60 6.57 8.58
C ALA A 70 -10.63 6.54 7.41
N ALA A 71 -10.10 5.38 7.04
CA ALA A 71 -9.11 5.21 5.98
C ALA A 71 -9.72 4.74 4.66
N HIS A 72 -11.05 4.79 4.51
CA HIS A 72 -11.73 4.28 3.31
C HIS A 72 -11.19 4.91 2.02
N GLN A 73 -11.07 6.24 1.99
CA GLN A 73 -10.58 6.93 0.80
C GLN A 73 -9.13 6.57 0.50
N ALA A 74 -8.29 6.49 1.54
CA ALA A 74 -6.89 6.10 1.36
C ALA A 74 -6.79 4.68 0.80
N CYS A 75 -7.65 3.77 1.25
CA CYS A 75 -7.69 2.39 0.74
C CYS A 75 -8.04 2.36 -0.74
N LEU A 76 -9.04 3.14 -1.17
CA LEU A 76 -9.43 3.22 -2.57
C LEU A 76 -8.30 3.75 -3.46
N GLU A 77 -7.59 4.76 -2.98
CA GLU A 77 -6.46 5.35 -3.71
C GLU A 77 -5.31 4.35 -3.83
N LEU A 78 -5.03 3.61 -2.76
CA LEU A 78 -3.99 2.59 -2.79
C LEU A 78 -4.36 1.45 -3.76
N ASP A 79 -5.60 1.00 -3.75
CA ASP A 79 -6.07 -0.03 -4.68
C ASP A 79 -5.93 0.42 -6.13
N ALA A 80 -6.26 1.68 -6.41
CA ALA A 80 -6.12 2.22 -7.77
C ALA A 80 -4.64 2.25 -8.20
N ALA A 81 -3.74 2.63 -7.29
CA ALA A 81 -2.31 2.65 -7.58
C ALA A 81 -1.77 1.25 -7.82
N MET A 82 -2.23 0.25 -7.07
CA MET A 82 -1.83 -1.13 -7.25
C MET A 82 -2.24 -1.65 -8.62
N ARG A 83 -3.46 -1.34 -9.06
CA ARG A 83 -3.93 -1.73 -10.39
C ARG A 83 -3.11 -1.06 -11.48
N GLY A 84 -2.77 0.21 -11.30
CA GLY A 84 -1.90 0.92 -12.24
C GLY A 84 -0.50 0.35 -12.34
N ALA A 85 -0.05 -0.38 -11.32
CA ALA A 85 1.25 -1.05 -11.31
C ALA A 85 1.14 -2.55 -11.63
N ASP A 86 -0.01 -3.01 -12.11
CA ASP A 86 -0.29 -4.43 -12.41
C ASP A 86 -0.20 -5.33 -11.17
N ILE A 87 -0.56 -4.80 -10.02
CA ILE A 87 -0.63 -5.56 -8.77
C ILE A 87 -2.09 -5.66 -8.35
N PRO A 88 -2.77 -6.77 -8.62
CA PRO A 88 -4.19 -6.90 -8.25
C PRO A 88 -4.35 -7.01 -6.74
N PRO A 89 -5.32 -6.32 -6.15
CA PRO A 89 -5.63 -6.50 -4.74
C PRO A 89 -6.06 -7.93 -4.45
N THR A 90 -5.60 -8.48 -3.32
CA THR A 90 -5.87 -9.88 -2.96
C THR A 90 -7.36 -10.17 -2.84
N TRP A 91 -8.15 -9.21 -2.36
CA TRP A 91 -9.58 -9.39 -2.17
C TRP A 91 -10.35 -9.52 -3.48
N GLU A 92 -9.76 -9.12 -4.60
CA GLU A 92 -10.37 -9.31 -5.91
C GLU A 92 -10.19 -10.73 -6.42
N THR A 93 -9.16 -11.43 -5.98
CA THR A 93 -8.86 -12.78 -6.47
C THR A 93 -9.64 -13.86 -5.73
N VAL A 94 -10.40 -13.50 -4.71
CA VAL A 94 -11.20 -14.42 -3.91
C VAL A 94 -12.58 -14.69 -4.55
N LEU A 95 -12.91 -13.96 -5.57
CA LEU A 95 -14.19 -14.12 -6.27
C LEU A 95 -14.16 -15.29 -7.29
#